data_5c7aa48d515a18c59028f7a0331bdbf9
#
_entry.id   5c7aa48d515a18c59028f7a0331bdbf9
#
_cell.length_a   1.000
_cell.length_b   1.000
_cell.length_c   1.000
_cell.angle_alpha   90.00
_cell.angle_beta   90.00
_cell.angle_gamma   90.00
#
_symmetry.space_group_name_H-M   'P 1'
#
loop_
_entity.id
_entity.type
_entity.pdbx_description
1 polymer ?
#
loop_
_entity_poly.entity_id
_entity_poly.type
_entity_poly.pdbx_seq_one_letter_code
_entity_poly.pdbx_strand_id
1 'polypeptide(L)'
;MTQDEQREYLIQYLLKEEIPFGRQNIPTDKQGQENLLRSLMNVRPPRPISNDFLKIQDEYLTERNIERGITDVATLASVKSDSRLYIWQGDITTLKCDAIVNACNSQMLGCFSPMHACIDNFIHTYAGMELRLKMHEIMAKQGHEEETGKAKITSGYNLPTKYILHTVGPIIQWNCLLYTSDAA
;
A
#
# COMPACT_ATOMS: atom_id res chain seq x y z
N MET A 1 5.33 22.88 4.94
CA MET A 1 6.59 22.08 4.98
C MET A 1 6.92 21.69 3.56
N THR A 2 8.20 21.65 3.20
CA THR A 2 8.65 21.06 1.94
C THR A 2 8.54 19.54 1.99
N GLN A 3 8.57 18.88 0.84
CA GLN A 3 8.58 17.40 0.76
C GLN A 3 9.75 16.77 1.57
N ASP A 4 10.91 17.40 1.56
CA ASP A 4 12.06 16.91 2.32
C ASP A 4 11.85 17.06 3.83
N GLU A 5 11.29 18.17 4.29
CA GLU A 5 10.95 18.40 5.69
C GLU A 5 9.85 17.44 6.18
N GLN A 6 8.83 17.18 5.34
CA GLN A 6 7.78 16.22 5.65
C GLN A 6 8.33 14.80 5.78
N ARG A 7 9.17 14.37 4.83
CA ARG A 7 9.83 13.05 4.87
C ARG A 7 10.68 12.88 6.11
N GLU A 8 11.49 13.87 6.44
CA GLU A 8 12.33 13.84 7.64
C GLU A 8 11.50 13.79 8.92
N TYR A 9 10.43 14.57 9.03
CA TYR A 9 9.50 14.53 10.15
C TYR A 9 8.90 13.14 10.33
N LEU A 10 8.39 12.53 9.25
CA LEU A 10 7.78 11.20 9.26
C LEU A 10 8.77 10.13 9.70
N ILE A 11 10.01 10.16 9.20
CA ILE A 11 11.08 9.25 9.61
C ILE A 11 11.38 9.43 11.10
N GLN A 12 11.61 10.66 11.55
CA GLN A 12 11.94 10.95 12.95
C GLN A 12 10.82 10.52 13.90
N TYR A 13 9.56 10.73 13.50
CA TYR A 13 8.41 10.28 14.29
C TYR A 13 8.40 8.76 14.45
N LEU A 14 8.54 8.03 13.36
CA LEU A 14 8.51 6.56 13.37
C LEU A 14 9.73 5.97 14.10
N LEU A 15 10.90 6.57 13.99
CA LEU A 15 12.10 6.11 14.72
C LEU A 15 12.02 6.32 16.25
N LYS A 16 11.16 7.23 16.74
CA LYS A 16 10.89 7.40 18.17
C LYS A 16 9.99 6.32 18.75
N GLU A 17 9.20 5.67 17.90
CA GLU A 17 8.43 4.50 18.33
C GLU A 17 9.40 3.31 18.54
N GLU A 18 9.08 2.41 19.47
CA GLU A 18 9.83 1.16 19.66
C GLU A 18 9.61 0.25 18.47
N ILE A 19 10.52 0.32 17.48
CA ILE A 19 10.52 -0.51 16.28
C ILE A 19 11.57 -1.62 16.43
N PRO A 20 11.30 -2.85 15.92
CA PRO A 20 12.17 -4.01 16.11
C PRO A 20 13.60 -3.90 15.57
N PHE A 21 13.91 -2.86 14.77
CA PHE A 21 15.20 -2.73 14.05
C PHE A 21 16.24 -1.83 14.73
N GLY A 22 16.01 -1.40 15.96
CA GLY A 22 16.98 -0.59 16.71
C GLY A 22 17.17 0.82 16.15
N ARG A 23 18.17 1.54 16.69
CA ARG A 23 18.51 2.89 16.23
C ARG A 23 19.14 2.81 14.83
N GLN A 24 18.44 3.31 13.83
CA GLN A 24 18.99 3.48 12.48
C GLN A 24 19.41 4.93 12.29
N ASN A 25 20.54 5.11 11.61
CA ASN A 25 20.96 6.43 11.13
C ASN A 25 20.09 6.83 9.93
N ILE A 26 19.61 8.07 9.92
CA ILE A 26 18.87 8.61 8.78
C ILE A 26 19.88 8.84 7.64
N PRO A 27 19.66 8.26 6.45
CA PRO A 27 20.50 8.52 5.29
C PRO A 27 20.52 9.99 4.92
N THR A 28 21.62 10.45 4.34
CA THR A 28 21.76 11.84 3.90
C THR A 28 21.18 12.09 2.50
N ASP A 29 20.98 11.04 1.72
CA ASP A 29 20.44 11.13 0.37
C ASP A 29 18.92 10.87 0.34
N LYS A 30 18.24 11.49 -0.64
CA LYS A 30 16.78 11.40 -0.80
C LYS A 30 16.30 9.95 -0.94
N GLN A 31 16.95 9.14 -1.79
CA GLN A 31 16.53 7.77 -2.05
C GLN A 31 16.68 6.89 -0.80
N GLY A 32 17.76 7.04 -0.07
CA GLY A 32 17.97 6.33 1.19
C GLY A 32 16.90 6.68 2.23
N GLN A 33 16.52 7.97 2.33
CA GLN A 33 15.46 8.42 3.22
C GLN A 33 14.08 7.87 2.79
N GLU A 34 13.75 7.86 1.50
CA GLU A 34 12.51 7.29 0.97
C GLU A 34 12.43 5.78 1.28
N ASN A 35 13.53 5.05 1.10
CA ASN A 35 13.61 3.63 1.42
C ASN A 35 13.46 3.38 2.93
N LEU A 36 14.09 4.22 3.76
CA LEU A 36 13.96 4.13 5.22
C LEU A 36 12.51 4.39 5.64
N LEU A 37 11.89 5.48 5.15
CA LEU A 37 10.50 5.79 5.47
C LEU A 37 9.58 4.64 5.09
N ARG A 38 9.70 4.12 3.86
CA ARG A 38 8.92 2.95 3.41
C ARG A 38 9.14 1.75 4.33
N SER A 39 10.38 1.43 4.68
CA SER A 39 10.69 0.31 5.57
C SER A 39 10.03 0.46 6.94
N LEU A 40 10.11 1.65 7.53
CA LEU A 40 9.48 1.96 8.82
C LEU A 40 7.96 1.84 8.75
N MET A 41 7.34 2.36 7.68
CA MET A 41 5.90 2.22 7.45
C MET A 41 5.49 0.74 7.26
N ASN A 42 6.31 -0.05 6.55
CA ASN A 42 5.99 -1.45 6.32
C ASN A 42 5.94 -2.27 7.62
N VAL A 43 6.91 -2.08 8.50
CA VAL A 43 7.03 -2.88 9.73
C VAL A 43 6.20 -2.40 10.89
N ARG A 44 5.66 -1.18 10.83
CA ARG A 44 4.87 -0.63 11.92
C ARG A 44 3.56 -1.40 12.10
N PRO A 45 3.30 -1.95 13.31
CA PRO A 45 2.02 -2.60 13.60
C PRO A 45 0.87 -1.57 13.63
N PRO A 46 -0.40 -2.00 13.55
CA PRO A 46 -1.58 -1.12 13.58
C PRO A 46 -1.83 -0.54 14.97
N ARG A 47 -0.96 0.33 15.43
CA ARG A 47 -1.11 1.10 16.67
C ARG A 47 -1.66 2.49 16.38
N PRO A 48 -2.41 3.11 17.32
CA PRO A 48 -2.85 4.51 17.17
C PRO A 48 -1.69 5.42 16.80
N ILE A 49 -1.96 6.45 16.01
CA ILE A 49 -0.98 7.43 15.54
C ILE A 49 -1.60 8.81 15.62
N SER A 50 -0.79 9.86 15.75
CA SER A 50 -1.29 11.22 15.92
C SER A 50 -1.92 11.77 14.62
N ASN A 51 -2.93 12.61 14.75
CA ASN A 51 -3.54 13.29 13.61
C ASN A 51 -2.56 14.20 12.88
N ASP A 52 -1.59 14.79 13.58
CA ASP A 52 -0.54 15.61 12.97
C ASP A 52 0.34 14.76 12.05
N PHE A 53 0.69 13.52 12.49
CA PHE A 53 1.43 12.60 11.63
C PHE A 53 0.62 12.26 10.38
N LEU A 54 -0.65 11.89 10.54
CA LEU A 54 -1.51 11.50 9.41
C LEU A 54 -1.65 12.64 8.40
N LYS A 55 -1.88 13.86 8.89
CA LYS A 55 -1.97 15.04 8.02
C LYS A 55 -0.69 15.26 7.19
N ILE A 56 0.49 15.20 7.83
CA ILE A 56 1.77 15.40 7.14
C ILE A 56 2.04 14.23 6.18
N GLN A 57 1.72 13.00 6.59
CA GLN A 57 1.81 11.82 5.73
C GLN A 57 0.94 11.97 4.47
N ASP A 58 -0.30 12.41 4.62
CA ASP A 58 -1.25 12.53 3.51
C ASP A 58 -0.78 13.60 2.50
N GLU A 59 -0.31 14.75 2.99
CA GLU A 59 0.30 15.76 2.14
C GLU A 59 1.50 15.19 1.39
N TYR A 60 2.41 14.50 2.08
CA TYR A 60 3.61 13.88 1.51
C TYR A 60 3.27 12.80 0.47
N LEU A 61 2.39 11.85 0.81
CA LEU A 61 2.05 10.74 -0.08
C LEU A 61 1.24 11.18 -1.30
N THR A 62 0.35 12.16 -1.14
CA THR A 62 -0.42 12.71 -2.26
C THR A 62 0.52 13.32 -3.29
N GLU A 63 1.47 14.15 -2.87
CA GLU A 63 2.46 14.74 -3.79
C GLU A 63 3.36 13.67 -4.41
N ARG A 64 3.83 12.69 -3.62
CA ARG A 64 4.61 11.57 -4.13
C ARG A 64 3.87 10.74 -5.18
N ASN A 65 2.58 10.49 -4.98
CA ASN A 65 1.77 9.76 -5.96
C ASN A 65 1.60 10.56 -7.25
N ILE A 66 1.48 11.88 -7.18
CA ILE A 66 1.47 12.76 -8.36
C ILE A 66 2.81 12.71 -9.10
N GLU A 67 3.95 12.83 -8.39
CA GLU A 67 5.30 12.76 -8.97
C GLU A 67 5.58 11.42 -9.68
N ARG A 68 5.02 10.32 -9.20
CA ARG A 68 5.14 8.98 -9.83
C ARG A 68 4.36 8.86 -11.13
N GLY A 69 3.52 9.83 -11.43
CA GLY A 69 2.67 9.87 -12.60
C GLY A 69 1.35 9.11 -12.38
N ILE A 70 0.23 9.77 -12.67
CA ILE A 70 -1.11 9.18 -12.56
C ILE A 70 -1.62 8.82 -13.94
N THR A 71 -2.04 7.57 -14.12
CA THR A 71 -2.70 7.09 -15.33
C THR A 71 -4.22 7.07 -15.12
N ASP A 72 -4.95 7.90 -15.87
CA ASP A 72 -6.42 7.88 -15.85
C ASP A 72 -6.90 6.74 -16.77
N VAL A 73 -7.59 5.75 -16.21
CA VAL A 73 -8.10 4.60 -16.96
C VAL A 73 -9.08 5.02 -18.07
N ALA A 74 -9.74 6.17 -17.93
CA ALA A 74 -10.63 6.69 -18.96
C ALA A 74 -9.90 7.08 -20.28
N THR A 75 -8.58 7.23 -20.23
CA THR A 75 -7.75 7.55 -21.41
C THR A 75 -7.19 6.32 -22.12
N LEU A 76 -7.37 5.13 -21.55
CA LEU A 76 -6.86 3.88 -22.12
C LEU A 76 -7.75 3.41 -23.28
N ALA A 77 -7.14 2.73 -24.27
CA ALA A 77 -7.88 2.10 -25.33
C ALA A 77 -8.36 0.70 -24.91
N SER A 78 -9.62 0.39 -25.20
CA SER A 78 -10.16 -0.96 -24.99
C SER A 78 -9.56 -1.96 -25.99
N VAL A 79 -9.62 -3.24 -25.65
CA VAL A 79 -9.25 -4.29 -26.60
C VAL A 79 -10.29 -4.40 -27.72
N LYS A 80 -9.83 -4.76 -28.93
CA LYS A 80 -10.71 -4.80 -30.13
C LYS A 80 -11.87 -5.79 -29.98
N SER A 81 -11.66 -6.88 -29.25
CA SER A 81 -12.65 -7.96 -29.08
C SER A 81 -13.74 -7.65 -28.06
N ASP A 82 -13.49 -6.74 -27.10
CA ASP A 82 -14.47 -6.36 -26.08
C ASP A 82 -14.15 -4.95 -25.57
N SER A 83 -15.07 -4.03 -25.77
CA SER A 83 -14.93 -2.63 -25.35
C SER A 83 -14.93 -2.42 -23.83
N ARG A 84 -15.23 -3.45 -23.05
CA ARG A 84 -15.17 -3.43 -21.57
C ARG A 84 -13.81 -3.83 -21.02
N LEU A 85 -12.95 -4.41 -21.87
CA LEU A 85 -11.63 -4.92 -21.48
C LEU A 85 -10.53 -3.95 -21.91
N TYR A 86 -9.56 -3.75 -21.04
CA TYR A 86 -8.40 -2.90 -21.25
C TYR A 86 -7.15 -3.66 -20.83
N ILE A 87 -6.06 -3.47 -21.55
CA ILE A 87 -4.75 -4.00 -21.18
C ILE A 87 -3.84 -2.82 -20.92
N TRP A 88 -3.25 -2.83 -19.73
CA TRP A 88 -2.30 -1.80 -19.32
C TRP A 88 -1.18 -2.45 -18.51
N GLN A 89 0.03 -1.95 -18.66
CA GLN A 89 1.19 -2.38 -17.90
C GLN A 89 1.79 -1.18 -17.17
N GLY A 90 1.89 -1.29 -15.85
CA GLY A 90 2.42 -0.24 -14.99
C GLY A 90 2.20 -0.55 -13.52
N ASP A 91 2.43 0.44 -12.67
CA ASP A 91 2.21 0.35 -11.23
C ASP A 91 0.72 0.62 -10.92
N ILE A 92 0.00 -0.39 -10.45
CA ILE A 92 -1.44 -0.30 -10.15
C ILE A 92 -1.76 0.80 -9.11
N THR A 93 -0.80 1.17 -8.26
CA THR A 93 -0.98 2.22 -7.27
C THR A 93 -1.02 3.62 -7.88
N THR A 94 -0.73 3.76 -9.18
CA THR A 94 -0.82 5.01 -9.93
C THR A 94 -2.09 5.13 -10.78
N LEU A 95 -2.98 4.11 -10.74
CA LEU A 95 -4.22 4.14 -11.52
C LEU A 95 -5.30 5.00 -10.89
N LYS A 96 -5.77 5.99 -11.64
CA LYS A 96 -7.00 6.73 -11.32
C LYS A 96 -8.19 5.97 -11.89
N CYS A 97 -8.90 5.25 -11.03
CA CYS A 97 -10.05 4.43 -11.37
C CYS A 97 -11.03 4.33 -10.19
N ASP A 98 -12.13 3.61 -10.34
CA ASP A 98 -13.07 3.45 -9.24
C ASP A 98 -12.54 2.48 -8.17
N ALA A 99 -11.89 1.39 -8.58
CA ALA A 99 -11.32 0.43 -7.63
C ALA A 99 -10.12 -0.32 -8.21
N ILE A 100 -9.17 -0.66 -7.35
CA ILE A 100 -8.08 -1.61 -7.64
C ILE A 100 -8.23 -2.85 -6.75
N VAL A 101 -7.68 -3.98 -7.20
CA VAL A 101 -7.65 -5.22 -6.41
C VAL A 101 -6.30 -5.34 -5.72
N ASN A 102 -6.33 -5.61 -4.42
CA ASN A 102 -5.18 -5.97 -3.61
C ASN A 102 -5.20 -7.48 -3.33
N ALA A 103 -4.24 -8.22 -3.86
CA ALA A 103 -4.00 -9.60 -3.46
C ALA A 103 -3.24 -9.60 -2.13
N CYS A 104 -3.91 -9.90 -1.04
CA CYS A 104 -3.38 -9.84 0.32
C CYS A 104 -3.34 -11.21 1.00
N ASN A 105 -2.69 -11.27 2.17
CA ASN A 105 -2.72 -12.44 3.04
C ASN A 105 -4.03 -12.50 3.86
N SER A 106 -4.30 -13.62 4.51
CA SER A 106 -5.51 -13.85 5.33
C SER A 106 -5.64 -12.92 6.54
N GLN A 107 -4.54 -12.33 7.01
CA GLN A 107 -4.59 -11.35 8.09
C GLN A 107 -5.08 -9.99 7.62
N MET A 108 -4.95 -9.68 6.32
CA MET A 108 -5.37 -8.42 5.68
C MET A 108 -4.73 -7.14 6.25
N LEU A 109 -3.62 -7.26 6.98
CA LEU A 109 -2.94 -6.13 7.62
C LEU A 109 -1.80 -5.54 6.79
N GLY A 110 -1.65 -5.98 5.55
CA GLY A 110 -0.54 -5.63 4.68
C GLY A 110 0.68 -6.53 4.86
N CYS A 111 1.67 -6.32 4.05
CA CYS A 111 2.95 -7.03 4.12
C CYS A 111 3.90 -6.28 5.06
N PHE A 112 4.37 -6.97 6.11
CA PHE A 112 5.30 -6.42 7.11
C PHE A 112 6.78 -6.60 6.74
N SER A 113 7.08 -7.21 5.60
CA SER A 113 8.46 -7.35 5.14
C SER A 113 8.97 -6.02 4.56
N PRO A 114 10.05 -5.44 5.12
CA PRO A 114 10.57 -4.16 4.64
C PRO A 114 10.93 -4.22 3.15
N MET A 115 10.49 -3.22 2.39
CA MET A 115 10.83 -3.08 0.97
C MET A 115 10.40 -4.26 0.09
N HIS A 116 9.53 -5.15 0.56
CA HIS A 116 9.06 -6.28 -0.24
C HIS A 116 8.35 -5.81 -1.52
N ALA A 117 8.64 -6.48 -2.64
CA ALA A 117 8.15 -6.12 -3.96
C ALA A 117 6.80 -6.80 -4.30
N CYS A 118 5.89 -6.94 -3.31
CA CYS A 118 4.54 -7.44 -3.57
C CYS A 118 3.53 -6.30 -3.63
N ILE A 119 2.42 -6.55 -4.31
CA ILE A 119 1.35 -5.58 -4.49
C ILE A 119 0.77 -5.06 -3.16
N ASP A 120 0.61 -5.95 -2.18
CA ASP A 120 0.10 -5.62 -0.85
C ASP A 120 1.01 -4.62 -0.11
N ASN A 121 2.35 -4.81 -0.20
CA ASN A 121 3.31 -3.87 0.36
C ASN A 121 3.23 -2.50 -0.31
N PHE A 122 3.17 -2.45 -1.66
CA PHE A 122 3.07 -1.19 -2.40
C PHE A 122 1.76 -0.44 -2.08
N ILE A 123 0.63 -1.13 -2.11
CA ILE A 123 -0.67 -0.52 -1.80
C ILE A 123 -0.67 0.07 -0.39
N HIS A 124 -0.23 -0.69 0.63
CA HIS A 124 -0.16 -0.19 2.00
C HIS A 124 0.83 0.96 2.18
N THR A 125 1.95 0.96 1.44
CA THR A 125 2.92 2.04 1.45
C THR A 125 2.31 3.35 0.95
N TYR A 126 1.69 3.32 -0.23
CA TYR A 126 1.24 4.54 -0.91
C TYR A 126 -0.18 4.98 -0.53
N ALA A 127 -0.98 4.09 0.05
CA ALA A 127 -2.25 4.47 0.68
C ALA A 127 -2.04 5.19 2.03
N GLY A 128 -1.00 4.79 2.78
CA GLY A 128 -0.70 5.37 4.09
C GLY A 128 -1.15 4.51 5.26
N MET A 129 -0.84 4.99 6.48
CA MET A 129 -1.07 4.27 7.73
C MET A 129 -2.54 3.99 8.03
N GLU A 130 -3.45 4.88 7.59
CA GLU A 130 -4.90 4.72 7.82
C GLU A 130 -5.43 3.43 7.24
N LEU A 131 -4.90 2.99 6.09
CA LEU A 131 -5.33 1.73 5.49
C LEU A 131 -5.12 0.56 6.45
N ARG A 132 -3.92 0.44 7.03
CA ARG A 132 -3.61 -0.63 8.00
C ARG A 132 -4.42 -0.53 9.27
N LEU A 133 -4.64 0.68 9.78
CA LEU A 133 -5.49 0.93 10.94
C LEU A 133 -6.94 0.50 10.66
N LYS A 134 -7.46 0.84 9.50
CA LYS A 134 -8.82 0.46 9.10
C LYS A 134 -8.98 -1.05 8.92
N MET A 135 -8.02 -1.69 8.26
CA MET A 135 -8.02 -3.14 8.10
C MET A 135 -7.94 -3.85 9.45
N HIS A 136 -7.13 -3.35 10.37
CA HIS A 136 -7.08 -3.88 11.73
C HIS A 136 -8.43 -3.76 12.45
N GLU A 137 -9.11 -2.62 12.35
CA GLU A 137 -10.46 -2.44 12.91
C GLU A 137 -11.45 -3.47 12.33
N ILE A 138 -11.43 -3.67 11.01
CA ILE A 138 -12.31 -4.61 10.32
C ILE A 138 -12.03 -6.05 10.78
N MET A 139 -10.76 -6.46 10.79
CA MET A 139 -10.36 -7.82 11.13
C MET A 139 -10.54 -8.12 12.62
N ALA A 140 -10.31 -7.13 13.50
CA ALA A 140 -10.59 -7.26 14.92
C ALA A 140 -12.09 -7.48 15.21
N LYS A 141 -12.98 -6.80 14.48
CA LYS A 141 -14.43 -7.03 14.58
C LYS A 141 -14.84 -8.39 14.04
N GLN A 142 -14.16 -8.90 13.01
CA GLN A 142 -14.39 -10.23 12.46
C GLN A 142 -13.95 -11.34 13.43
N GLY A 143 -12.83 -11.15 14.12
CA GLY A 143 -12.30 -12.07 15.13
C GLY A 143 -11.61 -13.32 14.58
N HIS A 144 -11.43 -13.45 13.27
CA HIS A 144 -10.72 -14.55 12.60
C HIS A 144 -10.10 -14.08 11.29
N GLU A 145 -9.15 -14.82 10.76
CA GLU A 145 -8.54 -14.55 9.45
C GLU A 145 -9.57 -14.62 8.31
N GLU A 146 -9.29 -13.91 7.23
CA GLU A 146 -10.15 -13.91 6.04
C GLU A 146 -9.99 -15.20 5.24
N GLU A 147 -11.11 -15.73 4.77
CA GLU A 147 -11.14 -16.94 3.95
C GLU A 147 -10.69 -16.66 2.51
N THR A 148 -10.06 -17.64 1.88
CA THR A 148 -9.75 -17.61 0.46
C THR A 148 -10.98 -17.35 -0.39
N GLY A 149 -10.88 -16.43 -1.35
CA GLY A 149 -11.98 -16.06 -2.26
C GLY A 149 -12.97 -15.05 -1.68
N LYS A 150 -12.77 -14.62 -0.44
CA LYS A 150 -13.52 -13.51 0.16
C LYS A 150 -12.80 -12.19 -0.08
N ALA A 151 -13.55 -11.10 0.03
CA ALA A 151 -12.99 -9.76 -0.16
C ALA A 151 -13.59 -8.75 0.81
N LYS A 152 -12.81 -7.72 1.09
CA LYS A 152 -13.22 -6.52 1.84
C LYS A 152 -12.93 -5.28 1.02
N ILE A 153 -13.69 -4.22 1.27
CA ILE A 153 -13.52 -2.94 0.59
C ILE A 153 -13.08 -1.87 1.59
N THR A 154 -12.13 -1.03 1.16
CA THR A 154 -11.75 0.20 1.87
C THR A 154 -11.70 1.37 0.90
N SER A 155 -11.56 2.59 1.44
CA SER A 155 -11.16 3.77 0.67
C SER A 155 -9.77 3.58 0.09
N GLY A 156 -9.45 4.29 -1.00
CA GLY A 156 -8.10 4.36 -1.58
C GLY A 156 -7.12 5.21 -0.77
N TYR A 157 -7.59 6.02 0.18
CA TYR A 157 -6.79 6.98 0.95
C TYR A 157 -5.96 7.89 0.03
N ASN A 158 -4.64 7.86 0.13
CA ASN A 158 -3.75 8.70 -0.68
C ASN A 158 -3.53 8.19 -2.12
N LEU A 159 -4.07 7.02 -2.47
CA LEU A 159 -4.02 6.51 -3.85
C LEU A 159 -5.01 7.27 -4.76
N PRO A 160 -4.73 7.37 -6.07
CA PRO A 160 -5.65 8.01 -7.03
C PRO A 160 -6.94 7.22 -7.28
N THR A 161 -7.04 5.98 -6.81
CA THR A 161 -8.25 5.15 -6.86
C THR A 161 -9.24 5.51 -5.76
N LYS A 162 -10.55 5.34 -6.00
CA LYS A 162 -11.55 5.58 -4.94
C LYS A 162 -11.60 4.48 -3.89
N TYR A 163 -11.45 3.22 -4.32
CA TYR A 163 -11.59 2.04 -3.45
C TYR A 163 -10.47 1.03 -3.69
N ILE A 164 -10.22 0.23 -2.66
CA ILE A 164 -9.37 -0.95 -2.71
C ILE A 164 -10.19 -2.17 -2.34
N LEU A 165 -10.17 -3.20 -3.19
CA LEU A 165 -10.78 -4.50 -2.94
C LEU A 165 -9.69 -5.45 -2.48
N HIS A 166 -9.63 -5.71 -1.17
CA HIS A 166 -8.68 -6.64 -0.56
C HIS A 166 -9.22 -8.05 -0.65
N THR A 167 -8.48 -8.96 -1.28
CA THR A 167 -8.91 -10.36 -1.45
C THR A 167 -7.78 -11.34 -1.15
N VAL A 168 -8.14 -12.48 -0.57
CA VAL A 168 -7.20 -13.58 -0.30
C VAL A 168 -7.24 -14.55 -1.46
N GLY A 169 -6.12 -14.66 -2.17
CA GLY A 169 -5.94 -15.62 -3.25
C GLY A 169 -5.74 -17.05 -2.72
N PRO A 170 -6.02 -18.09 -3.53
CA PRO A 170 -5.74 -19.47 -3.16
C PRO A 170 -4.24 -19.72 -3.11
N ILE A 171 -3.78 -20.43 -2.09
CA ILE A 171 -2.42 -20.98 -2.05
C ILE A 171 -2.44 -22.33 -2.75
N ILE A 172 -1.83 -22.40 -3.94
CA ILE A 172 -1.75 -23.63 -4.70
C ILE A 172 -0.45 -24.35 -4.32
N GLN A 173 -0.59 -25.45 -3.60
CA GLN A 173 0.53 -26.37 -3.34
C GLN A 173 0.63 -27.34 -4.52
N TRP A 174 1.81 -27.38 -5.20
CA TRP A 174 2.20 -28.27 -6.29
C TRP A 174 1.62 -27.98 -7.70
N ASN A 175 2.53 -27.67 -8.62
CA ASN A 175 2.42 -27.77 -10.09
C ASN A 175 1.41 -26.90 -10.85
N CYS A 176 0.95 -25.78 -10.37
CA CYS A 176 0.24 -24.85 -11.25
C CYS A 176 1.20 -23.77 -11.78
N LEU A 177 1.70 -23.96 -12.99
CA LEU A 177 2.56 -23.00 -13.71
C LEU A 177 1.88 -21.67 -14.07
N LEU A 178 0.57 -21.56 -13.82
CA LEU A 178 -0.23 -20.36 -14.12
C LEU A 178 -0.41 -19.43 -12.90
N TYR A 179 -0.01 -19.87 -11.72
CA TYR A 179 -0.05 -19.06 -10.50
C TYR A 179 1.37 -18.75 -10.07
N THR A 180 1.95 -17.76 -10.67
CA THR A 180 3.21 -17.22 -10.20
C THR A 180 2.95 -16.22 -9.07
N SER A 181 3.84 -16.16 -8.10
CA SER A 181 3.85 -15.17 -7.01
C SER A 181 3.83 -13.73 -7.51
N ASP A 182 3.98 -13.52 -8.81
CA ASP A 182 3.96 -12.21 -9.47
C ASP A 182 2.53 -11.65 -9.64
N ALA A 183 1.51 -12.43 -9.30
CA ALA A 183 0.13 -11.98 -9.19
C ALA A 183 -0.26 -11.57 -7.75
N ALA A 184 0.67 -11.65 -6.81
CA ALA A 184 0.48 -11.27 -5.42
C ALA A 184 1.48 -10.19 -5.01
#